data_12d8ec4dac1c5aa700a7a008947eefab
#
_entry.id   12d8ec4dac1c5aa700a7a008947eefab
#
_cell.length_a   1.000
_cell.length_b   1.000
_cell.length_c   1.000
_cell.angle_alpha   90.00
_cell.angle_beta   90.00
_cell.angle_gamma   90.00
#
_symmetry.space_group_name_H-M   'P 1'
#
loop_
_entity.id
_entity.type
_entity.pdbx_description
1 polymer ?
#
loop_
_entity_poly.entity_id
_entity_poly.type
_entity_poly.pdbx_seq_one_letter_code
_entity_poly.pdbx_strand_id
1 'polypeptide(L)'
;MAVVANRRSVMTMFSDSSDIESHRVRIVLAEKGINVEIVDVKPDNRPEDLVDLNPYNSVPTLVDRDLVLYAPQVIMEYLDERFPHPPLMPVDPVSRAKMRLMLYRVKKDWDSLLETIIADGKEAEQARKSLRDSLTTVSPVFEASPFFMGEEFSLLDCNVSALLWRLPALGVELPGQAKGILDYAERMFERESFVNSLTEMEREMR
;
A
#
# COMPACT_ATOMS: atom_id res chain seq x y z
N MET A 1 4.57 -9.88 29.85
CA MET A 1 5.07 -11.19 29.35
C MET A 1 3.98 -12.19 28.93
N ALA A 2 2.78 -12.20 29.51
CA ALA A 2 1.73 -13.16 29.14
C ALA A 2 1.03 -12.88 27.79
N VAL A 3 0.96 -11.62 27.33
CA VAL A 3 0.29 -11.24 26.08
C VAL A 3 1.09 -11.64 24.84
N VAL A 4 2.41 -11.57 24.91
CA VAL A 4 3.32 -11.96 23.80
C VAL A 4 3.26 -13.47 23.55
N ALA A 5 3.12 -14.29 24.57
CA ALA A 5 3.07 -15.74 24.44
C ALA A 5 1.81 -16.27 23.74
N ASN A 6 0.66 -15.57 23.86
CA ASN A 6 -0.59 -15.99 23.24
C ASN A 6 -0.74 -15.53 21.76
N ARG A 7 0.07 -14.58 21.31
CA ARG A 7 0.09 -14.07 19.93
C ARG A 7 0.87 -14.94 18.93
N ARG A 8 1.65 -15.90 19.43
CA ARG A 8 2.52 -16.77 18.61
C ARG A 8 1.77 -17.75 17.70
N SER A 9 0.48 -17.96 17.88
CA SER A 9 -0.31 -18.89 17.08
C SER A 9 -1.07 -18.22 15.92
N VAL A 10 -1.30 -16.90 15.98
CA VAL A 10 -2.04 -16.13 14.98
C VAL A 10 -1.17 -14.99 14.49
N MET A 11 -1.10 -14.84 13.17
CA MET A 11 -0.43 -13.70 12.55
C MET A 11 -1.19 -12.44 12.94
N THR A 12 -0.47 -11.40 13.37
CA THR A 12 -1.04 -10.14 13.85
C THR A 12 -0.42 -8.97 13.08
N MET A 13 -1.23 -8.02 12.65
CA MET A 13 -0.79 -6.80 11.99
C MET A 13 -1.25 -5.58 12.78
N PHE A 14 -0.31 -4.76 13.21
CA PHE A 14 -0.57 -3.41 13.71
C PHE A 14 -0.72 -2.48 12.50
N SER A 15 -1.85 -1.83 12.39
CA SER A 15 -2.27 -1.08 11.20
C SER A 15 -2.97 0.20 11.62
N ASP A 16 -2.64 1.31 10.99
CA ASP A 16 -3.45 2.53 11.09
C ASP A 16 -4.52 2.49 10.00
N SER A 17 -5.74 2.89 10.37
CA SER A 17 -6.91 2.86 9.50
C SER A 17 -6.88 3.90 8.37
N SER A 18 -5.98 4.88 8.40
CA SER A 18 -5.82 5.92 7.38
C SER A 18 -4.48 5.87 6.64
N ASP A 19 -3.50 5.13 7.19
CA ASP A 19 -2.16 5.06 6.65
C ASP A 19 -2.09 4.30 5.32
N ILE A 20 -1.44 4.90 4.31
CA ILE A 20 -1.32 4.32 2.98
C ILE A 20 -0.48 3.03 2.97
N GLU A 21 0.58 2.98 3.77
CA GLU A 21 1.46 1.79 3.83
C GLU A 21 0.75 0.62 4.51
N SER A 22 -0.04 0.89 5.54
CA SER A 22 -0.93 -0.09 6.16
C SER A 22 -1.98 -0.60 5.16
N HIS A 23 -2.58 0.27 4.35
CA HIS A 23 -3.54 -0.12 3.32
C HIS A 23 -2.90 -1.04 2.26
N ARG A 24 -1.70 -0.73 1.77
CA ARG A 24 -0.96 -1.57 0.83
C ARG A 24 -0.79 -3.00 1.33
N VAL A 25 -0.43 -3.16 2.59
CA VAL A 25 -0.30 -4.48 3.21
C VAL A 25 -1.66 -5.17 3.34
N ARG A 26 -2.73 -4.45 3.71
CA ARG A 26 -4.10 -5.01 3.76
C ARG A 26 -4.58 -5.48 2.39
N ILE A 27 -4.25 -4.77 1.29
CA ILE A 27 -4.55 -5.24 -0.07
C ILE A 27 -3.88 -6.59 -0.34
N VAL A 28 -2.60 -6.73 0.02
CA VAL A 28 -1.86 -8.00 -0.14
C VAL A 28 -2.49 -9.12 0.68
N LEU A 29 -2.85 -8.85 1.94
CA LEU A 29 -3.52 -9.83 2.81
C LEU A 29 -4.86 -10.29 2.21
N ALA A 30 -5.66 -9.34 1.71
CA ALA A 30 -6.95 -9.63 1.08
C ALA A 30 -6.78 -10.41 -0.22
N GLU A 31 -5.80 -10.05 -1.07
CA GLU A 31 -5.50 -10.75 -2.32
C GLU A 31 -5.05 -12.20 -2.08
N LYS A 32 -4.30 -12.42 -1.00
CA LYS A 32 -3.84 -13.76 -0.58
C LYS A 32 -4.90 -14.55 0.17
N GLY A 33 -6.01 -13.95 0.55
CA GLY A 33 -7.05 -14.58 1.38
C GLY A 33 -6.54 -14.98 2.78
N ILE A 34 -5.61 -14.23 3.34
CA ILE A 34 -4.97 -14.54 4.62
C ILE A 34 -5.77 -13.92 5.75
N ASN A 35 -6.17 -14.75 6.72
CA ASN A 35 -6.75 -14.27 7.96
C ASN A 35 -5.63 -13.83 8.93
N VAL A 36 -5.66 -12.55 9.26
CA VAL A 36 -4.72 -11.88 10.17
C VAL A 36 -5.52 -11.13 11.22
N GLU A 37 -5.09 -11.18 12.48
CA GLU A 37 -5.60 -10.29 13.50
C GLU A 37 -5.10 -8.88 13.23
N ILE A 38 -5.99 -7.94 12.93
CA ILE A 38 -5.62 -6.54 12.73
C ILE A 38 -5.84 -5.78 14.03
N VAL A 39 -4.77 -5.19 14.56
CA VAL A 39 -4.79 -4.27 15.70
C VAL A 39 -4.77 -2.85 15.16
N ASP A 40 -5.88 -2.13 15.33
CA ASP A 40 -5.98 -0.72 14.93
C ASP A 40 -5.11 0.15 15.83
N VAL A 41 -4.21 0.90 15.22
CA VAL A 41 -3.25 1.79 15.89
C VAL A 41 -3.60 3.22 15.56
N LYS A 42 -4.00 3.98 16.56
CA LYS A 42 -4.23 5.42 16.40
C LYS A 42 -2.94 6.20 16.66
N PRO A 43 -2.68 7.29 15.90
CA PRO A 43 -1.48 8.10 16.08
C PRO A 43 -1.25 8.55 17.53
N ASP A 44 -2.34 8.89 18.23
CA ASP A 44 -2.31 9.42 19.59
C ASP A 44 -2.33 8.35 20.69
N ASN A 45 -2.58 7.08 20.34
CA ASN A 45 -2.70 5.98 21.29
C ASN A 45 -2.09 4.70 20.74
N ARG A 46 -0.77 4.66 20.75
CA ARG A 46 -0.01 3.49 20.28
C ARG A 46 0.09 2.44 21.38
N PRO A 47 -0.20 1.16 21.08
CA PRO A 47 -0.06 0.08 22.05
C PRO A 47 1.38 -0.04 22.59
N GLU A 48 1.55 -0.28 23.90
CA GLU A 48 2.85 -0.50 24.52
C GLU A 48 3.61 -1.66 23.86
N ASP A 49 2.89 -2.71 23.48
CA ASP A 49 3.44 -3.87 22.78
C ASP A 49 4.13 -3.51 21.44
N LEU A 50 3.63 -2.47 20.76
CA LEU A 50 4.22 -2.05 19.48
C LEU A 50 5.62 -1.48 19.67
N VAL A 51 5.85 -0.74 20.75
CA VAL A 51 7.17 -0.17 21.07
C VAL A 51 8.20 -1.28 21.36
N ASP A 52 7.76 -2.34 22.05
CA ASP A 52 8.62 -3.48 22.38
C ASP A 52 8.96 -4.32 21.12
N LEU A 53 8.05 -4.37 20.16
CA LEU A 53 8.20 -5.16 18.93
C LEU A 53 8.97 -4.41 17.83
N ASN A 54 8.74 -3.10 17.72
CA ASN A 54 9.28 -2.27 16.65
C ASN A 54 9.96 -1.02 17.23
N PRO A 55 11.32 -0.92 17.11
CA PRO A 55 12.07 0.19 17.69
C PRO A 55 11.72 1.56 17.10
N TYR A 56 11.10 1.58 15.91
CA TYR A 56 10.61 2.81 15.26
C TYR A 56 9.18 3.17 15.66
N ASN A 57 8.50 2.28 16.41
CA ASN A 57 7.11 2.46 16.80
C ASN A 57 6.21 2.89 15.63
N SER A 58 6.42 2.30 14.47
CA SER A 58 5.76 2.63 13.21
C SER A 58 4.74 1.56 12.80
N VAL A 59 3.82 1.92 11.94
CA VAL A 59 2.89 1.03 11.25
C VAL A 59 3.15 1.08 9.73
N PRO A 60 2.87 0.01 8.99
CA PRO A 60 2.44 -1.32 9.48
C PRO A 60 3.57 -2.08 10.20
N THR A 61 3.20 -2.88 11.19
CA THR A 61 4.10 -3.87 11.82
C THR A 61 3.40 -5.21 11.81
N LEU A 62 4.05 -6.22 11.22
CA LEU A 62 3.56 -7.59 11.13
C LEU A 62 4.30 -8.49 12.11
N VAL A 63 3.55 -9.31 12.84
CA VAL A 63 4.09 -10.35 13.72
C VAL A 63 3.60 -11.71 13.24
N ASP A 64 4.52 -12.58 12.86
CA ASP A 64 4.24 -13.99 12.56
C ASP A 64 5.14 -14.87 13.44
N ARG A 65 4.58 -15.44 14.48
CA ARG A 65 5.28 -16.20 15.52
C ARG A 65 6.38 -15.34 16.18
N ASP A 66 7.64 -15.70 15.97
CA ASP A 66 8.82 -14.99 16.51
C ASP A 66 9.38 -13.94 15.52
N LEU A 67 8.82 -13.88 14.29
CA LEU A 67 9.24 -12.92 13.29
C LEU A 67 8.46 -11.62 13.45
N VAL A 68 9.18 -10.49 13.51
CA VAL A 68 8.60 -9.14 13.50
C VAL A 68 9.14 -8.38 12.31
N LEU A 69 8.25 -7.83 11.48
CA LEU A 69 8.56 -7.03 10.31
C LEU A 69 7.86 -5.68 10.39
N TYR A 70 8.57 -4.60 10.07
CA TYR A 70 8.06 -3.23 10.14
C TYR A 70 8.42 -2.35 8.93
N ALA A 71 8.97 -2.92 7.87
CA ALA A 71 9.14 -2.24 6.58
C ALA A 71 8.05 -2.72 5.62
N PRO A 72 7.14 -1.85 5.12
CA PRO A 72 5.98 -2.25 4.32
C PRO A 72 6.35 -3.13 3.12
N GLN A 73 7.38 -2.74 2.37
CA GLN A 73 7.87 -3.52 1.23
C GLN A 73 8.32 -4.93 1.63
N VAL A 74 9.04 -5.05 2.75
CA VAL A 74 9.51 -6.33 3.26
C VAL A 74 8.33 -7.20 3.72
N ILE A 75 7.32 -6.59 4.37
CA ILE A 75 6.10 -7.28 4.78
C ILE A 75 5.37 -7.85 3.56
N MET A 76 5.16 -7.04 2.52
CA MET A 76 4.46 -7.47 1.31
C MET A 76 5.19 -8.58 0.58
N GLU A 77 6.51 -8.49 0.43
CA GLU A 77 7.32 -9.55 -0.19
C GLU A 77 7.35 -10.82 0.68
N TYR A 78 7.45 -10.70 2.00
CA TYR A 78 7.34 -11.83 2.92
C TYR A 78 6.00 -12.56 2.78
N LEU A 79 4.88 -11.82 2.73
CA LEU A 79 3.55 -12.40 2.56
C LEU A 79 3.43 -13.11 1.21
N ASP A 80 4.01 -12.56 0.14
CA ASP A 80 4.02 -13.21 -1.18
C ASP A 80 4.82 -14.50 -1.19
N GLU A 81 6.00 -14.52 -0.56
CA GLU A 81 6.85 -15.70 -0.46
C GLU A 81 6.27 -16.76 0.50
N ARG A 82 5.66 -16.33 1.60
CA ARG A 82 5.05 -17.21 2.61
C ARG A 82 3.78 -17.88 2.10
N PHE A 83 3.02 -17.18 1.25
CA PHE A 83 1.77 -17.61 0.64
C PHE A 83 1.86 -17.43 -0.88
N PRO A 84 2.46 -18.39 -1.61
CA PRO A 84 2.87 -18.19 -2.99
C PRO A 84 1.73 -18.04 -4.01
N HIS A 85 0.47 -18.28 -3.61
CA HIS A 85 -0.68 -18.20 -4.52
C HIS A 85 -1.76 -17.25 -4.00
N PRO A 86 -2.29 -16.37 -4.90
CA PRO A 86 -1.76 -16.01 -6.22
C PRO A 86 -0.40 -15.29 -6.10
N PRO A 87 0.53 -15.45 -7.06
CA PRO A 87 1.83 -14.77 -7.02
C PRO A 87 1.65 -13.28 -7.27
N LEU A 88 2.32 -12.44 -6.49
CA LEU A 88 2.32 -10.98 -6.64
C LEU A 88 3.69 -10.43 -7.09
N MET A 89 4.71 -11.30 -7.12
CA MET A 89 6.05 -11.01 -7.62
C MET A 89 6.42 -12.01 -8.71
N PRO A 90 7.14 -11.58 -9.76
CA PRO A 90 7.66 -12.50 -10.77
C PRO A 90 8.61 -13.54 -10.17
N VAL A 91 8.69 -14.70 -10.80
CA VAL A 91 9.57 -15.78 -10.36
C VAL A 91 11.02 -15.54 -10.79
N ASP A 92 11.24 -15.04 -12.02
CA ASP A 92 12.59 -14.86 -12.53
C ASP A 92 13.31 -13.65 -11.93
N PRO A 93 14.63 -13.75 -11.68
CA PRO A 93 15.38 -12.71 -10.97
C PRO A 93 15.40 -11.36 -11.69
N VAL A 94 15.38 -11.34 -13.02
CA VAL A 94 15.44 -10.09 -13.80
C VAL A 94 14.14 -9.33 -13.67
N SER A 95 13.00 -9.99 -13.83
CA SER A 95 11.68 -9.39 -13.67
C SER A 95 11.43 -8.95 -12.23
N ARG A 96 11.88 -9.74 -11.24
CA ARG A 96 11.82 -9.34 -9.82
C ARG A 96 12.63 -8.06 -9.56
N ALA A 97 13.84 -7.97 -10.09
CA ALA A 97 14.67 -6.78 -9.96
C ALA A 97 14.03 -5.54 -10.61
N LYS A 98 13.45 -5.70 -11.80
CA LYS A 98 12.70 -4.63 -12.48
C LYS A 98 11.50 -4.17 -11.65
N MET A 99 10.73 -5.10 -11.10
CA MET A 99 9.58 -4.77 -10.25
C MET A 99 10.00 -4.02 -8.98
N ARG A 100 11.04 -4.47 -8.28
CA ARG A 100 11.59 -3.75 -7.13
C ARG A 100 12.07 -2.34 -7.48
N LEU A 101 12.68 -2.18 -8.66
CA LEU A 101 13.07 -0.86 -9.15
C LEU A 101 11.85 0.05 -9.37
N MET A 102 10.76 -0.49 -9.92
CA MET A 102 9.52 0.28 -10.11
C MET A 102 8.85 0.63 -8.79
N LEU A 103 8.80 -0.30 -7.83
CA LEU A 103 8.30 -0.03 -6.46
C LEU A 103 9.13 1.08 -5.79
N TYR A 104 10.46 1.04 -5.92
CA TYR A 104 11.33 2.11 -5.45
C TYR A 104 11.01 3.46 -6.11
N ARG A 105 10.74 3.47 -7.43
CA ARG A 105 10.39 4.69 -8.15
C ARG A 105 9.03 5.24 -7.71
N VAL A 106 8.01 4.39 -7.55
CA VAL A 106 6.72 4.81 -6.99
C VAL A 106 6.91 5.51 -5.65
N LYS A 107 7.68 4.91 -4.77
CA LYS A 107 7.98 5.49 -3.45
C LYS A 107 8.73 6.82 -3.57
N LYS A 108 9.75 6.88 -4.39
CA LYS A 108 10.60 8.06 -4.53
C LYS A 108 9.90 9.20 -5.27
N ASP A 109 9.18 8.89 -6.37
CA ASP A 109 8.66 9.88 -7.29
C ASP A 109 7.24 10.36 -6.89
N TRP A 110 6.44 9.49 -6.23
CA TRP A 110 5.05 9.81 -5.88
C TRP A 110 4.80 9.88 -4.37
N ASP A 111 5.26 8.90 -3.59
CA ASP A 111 4.98 8.90 -2.14
C ASP A 111 5.67 10.07 -1.44
N SER A 112 6.86 10.51 -1.87
CA SER A 112 7.51 11.71 -1.35
C SER A 112 6.68 12.99 -1.56
N LEU A 113 5.92 13.05 -2.67
CA LEU A 113 4.97 14.14 -2.92
C LEU A 113 3.76 14.03 -2.00
N LEU A 114 3.27 12.82 -1.71
CA LEU A 114 2.18 12.62 -0.75
C LEU A 114 2.57 13.12 0.64
N GLU A 115 3.76 12.78 1.12
CA GLU A 115 4.26 13.25 2.41
C GLU A 115 4.26 14.79 2.46
N THR A 116 4.69 15.45 1.39
CA THR A 116 4.68 16.91 1.27
C THR A 116 3.26 17.49 1.27
N ILE A 117 2.32 16.83 0.58
CA ILE A 117 0.90 17.24 0.52
C ILE A 117 0.26 17.10 1.91
N ILE A 118 0.49 15.99 2.60
CA ILE A 118 -0.08 15.70 3.92
C ILE A 118 0.45 16.67 4.97
N ALA A 119 1.71 17.08 4.87
CA ALA A 119 2.30 18.07 5.75
C ALA A 119 1.66 19.48 5.61
N ASP A 120 0.90 19.70 4.56
CA ASP A 120 0.11 20.91 4.24
C ASP A 120 0.90 22.23 4.43
N GLY A 121 2.17 22.20 4.13
CA GLY A 121 3.06 23.36 4.17
C GLY A 121 3.01 24.20 2.88
N LYS A 122 3.91 25.18 2.79
CA LYS A 122 4.00 26.10 1.63
C LYS A 122 4.22 25.39 0.28
N GLU A 123 4.75 24.16 0.30
CA GLU A 123 5.08 23.38 -0.88
C GLU A 123 3.94 22.41 -1.28
N ALA A 124 2.89 22.27 -0.46
CA ALA A 124 1.83 21.30 -0.69
C ALA A 124 1.11 21.52 -2.04
N GLU A 125 0.82 22.75 -2.42
CA GLU A 125 0.15 23.04 -3.70
C GLU A 125 1.04 22.71 -4.90
N GLN A 126 2.33 22.99 -4.80
CA GLN A 126 3.29 22.61 -5.84
C GLN A 126 3.43 21.08 -5.92
N ALA A 127 3.40 20.38 -4.79
CA ALA A 127 3.45 18.93 -4.74
C ALA A 127 2.18 18.29 -5.36
N ARG A 128 0.98 18.84 -5.10
CA ARG A 128 -0.28 18.42 -5.76
C ARG A 128 -0.18 18.55 -7.27
N LYS A 129 0.31 19.69 -7.74
CA LYS A 129 0.52 19.92 -9.17
C LYS A 129 1.53 18.92 -9.75
N SER A 130 2.67 18.73 -9.10
CA SER A 130 3.71 17.81 -9.57
C SER A 130 3.22 16.38 -9.63
N LEU A 131 2.46 15.92 -8.62
CA LEU A 131 1.88 14.58 -8.60
C LEU A 131 0.86 14.40 -9.74
N ARG A 132 -0.07 15.34 -9.92
CA ARG A 132 -1.03 15.34 -11.02
C ARG A 132 -0.34 15.28 -12.37
N ASP A 133 0.64 16.15 -12.61
CA ASP A 133 1.36 16.23 -13.89
C ASP A 133 2.16 14.95 -14.17
N SER A 134 2.79 14.37 -13.13
CA SER A 134 3.50 13.10 -13.24
C SER A 134 2.56 11.94 -13.58
N LEU A 135 1.44 11.78 -12.85
CA LEU A 135 0.45 10.74 -13.10
C LEU A 135 -0.20 10.89 -14.48
N THR A 136 -0.48 12.12 -14.90
CA THR A 136 -1.01 12.41 -16.24
C THR A 136 -0.03 12.00 -17.33
N THR A 137 1.26 12.30 -17.15
CA THR A 137 2.31 11.96 -18.12
C THR A 137 2.48 10.46 -18.30
N VAL A 138 2.34 9.67 -17.24
CA VAL A 138 2.49 8.20 -17.30
C VAL A 138 1.20 7.48 -17.65
N SER A 139 0.07 8.19 -17.81
CA SER A 139 -1.24 7.59 -18.10
C SER A 139 -1.23 6.59 -19.26
N PRO A 140 -0.52 6.82 -20.39
CA PRO A 140 -0.45 5.85 -21.48
C PRO A 140 0.14 4.48 -21.09
N VAL A 141 0.97 4.43 -20.04
CA VAL A 141 1.54 3.16 -19.56
C VAL A 141 0.45 2.25 -18.98
N PHE A 142 -0.61 2.83 -18.41
CA PHE A 142 -1.77 2.11 -17.86
C PHE A 142 -2.74 1.59 -18.93
N GLU A 143 -2.62 2.08 -20.17
CA GLU A 143 -3.39 1.58 -21.31
C GLU A 143 -2.72 0.37 -21.98
N ALA A 144 -1.41 0.22 -21.79
CA ALA A 144 -0.60 -0.78 -22.47
C ALA A 144 -0.87 -2.22 -21.99
N SER A 145 -1.36 -2.40 -20.77
CA SER A 145 -1.60 -3.71 -20.15
C SER A 145 -2.78 -3.64 -19.16
N PRO A 146 -3.42 -4.78 -18.83
CA PRO A 146 -4.53 -4.83 -17.87
C PRO A 146 -4.17 -4.32 -16.47
N PHE A 147 -2.93 -4.55 -16.04
CA PHE A 147 -2.38 -4.12 -14.76
C PHE A 147 -1.17 -3.20 -14.97
N PHE A 148 -0.71 -2.56 -13.91
CA PHE A 148 0.40 -1.62 -14.04
C PHE A 148 1.69 -2.35 -14.44
N MET A 149 2.08 -2.17 -15.70
CA MET A 149 3.26 -2.76 -16.33
C MET A 149 3.24 -4.30 -16.45
N GLY A 150 2.07 -4.93 -16.45
CA GLY A 150 1.98 -6.39 -16.56
C GLY A 150 0.60 -6.93 -16.94
N GLU A 151 0.58 -8.23 -17.24
CA GLU A 151 -0.64 -8.97 -17.57
C GLU A 151 -1.35 -9.51 -16.33
N GLU A 152 -0.66 -9.54 -15.19
CA GLU A 152 -1.15 -10.08 -13.94
C GLU A 152 -1.09 -9.04 -12.82
N PHE A 153 -2.04 -9.11 -11.89
CA PHE A 153 -2.06 -8.27 -10.69
C PHE A 153 -0.82 -8.54 -9.82
N SER A 154 -0.19 -7.49 -9.33
CA SER A 154 1.11 -7.56 -8.66
C SER A 154 1.24 -6.61 -7.47
N LEU A 155 2.37 -6.65 -6.78
CA LEU A 155 2.70 -5.69 -5.72
C LEU A 155 2.72 -4.24 -6.22
N LEU A 156 2.99 -4.01 -7.51
CA LEU A 156 2.88 -2.66 -8.09
C LEU A 156 1.46 -2.16 -8.06
N ASP A 157 0.49 -3.01 -8.38
CA ASP A 157 -0.92 -2.65 -8.35
C ASP A 157 -1.42 -2.39 -6.92
N CYS A 158 -0.95 -3.18 -5.95
CA CYS A 158 -1.22 -2.91 -4.53
C CYS A 158 -0.73 -1.53 -4.09
N ASN A 159 0.46 -1.13 -4.55
CA ASN A 159 1.04 0.17 -4.21
C ASN A 159 0.33 1.33 -4.88
N VAL A 160 0.08 1.21 -6.19
CA VAL A 160 -0.47 2.29 -7.00
C VAL A 160 -1.97 2.49 -6.72
N SER A 161 -2.75 1.43 -6.57
CA SER A 161 -4.18 1.55 -6.26
C SER A 161 -4.44 2.25 -4.93
N ALA A 162 -3.66 1.95 -3.89
CA ALA A 162 -3.76 2.62 -2.60
C ALA A 162 -3.48 4.13 -2.68
N LEU A 163 -2.54 4.53 -3.55
CA LEU A 163 -2.24 5.93 -3.84
C LEU A 163 -3.39 6.60 -4.60
N LEU A 164 -3.85 5.98 -5.69
CA LEU A 164 -4.91 6.54 -6.53
C LEU A 164 -6.23 6.71 -5.77
N TRP A 165 -6.52 5.81 -4.82
CA TRP A 165 -7.70 5.92 -3.96
C TRP A 165 -7.73 7.22 -3.16
N ARG A 166 -6.57 7.68 -2.70
CA ARG A 166 -6.42 8.85 -1.83
C ARG A 166 -6.39 10.20 -2.55
N LEU A 167 -6.24 10.21 -3.87
CA LEU A 167 -6.08 11.46 -4.63
C LEU A 167 -7.18 12.49 -4.36
N PRO A 168 -8.49 12.14 -4.32
CA PRO A 168 -9.53 13.11 -4.03
C PRO A 168 -9.39 13.74 -2.63
N ALA A 169 -9.14 12.93 -1.61
CA ALA A 169 -8.94 13.41 -0.23
C ALA A 169 -7.70 14.32 -0.09
N LEU A 170 -6.73 14.16 -0.98
CA LEU A 170 -5.52 14.99 -1.03
C LEU A 170 -5.67 16.24 -1.90
N GLY A 171 -6.85 16.45 -2.50
CA GLY A 171 -7.10 17.56 -3.40
C GLY A 171 -6.39 17.45 -4.74
N VAL A 172 -6.11 16.23 -5.20
CA VAL A 172 -5.47 15.96 -6.50
C VAL A 172 -6.52 15.38 -7.45
N GLU A 173 -6.93 16.18 -8.42
CA GLU A 173 -7.85 15.76 -9.48
C GLU A 173 -7.08 15.51 -10.78
N LEU A 174 -7.24 14.32 -11.35
CA LEU A 174 -6.65 13.97 -12.64
C LEU A 174 -7.52 14.51 -13.77
N PRO A 175 -6.92 15.13 -14.80
CA PRO A 175 -7.67 15.64 -15.95
C PRO A 175 -8.18 14.46 -16.80
N GLY A 176 -9.27 14.70 -17.56
CA GLY A 176 -9.83 13.68 -18.46
C GLY A 176 -8.85 13.14 -19.52
N GLN A 177 -7.74 13.84 -19.76
CA GLN A 177 -6.63 13.36 -20.61
C GLN A 177 -5.88 12.18 -19.98
N ALA A 178 -5.95 12.01 -18.67
CA ALA A 178 -5.37 10.88 -17.96
C ALA A 178 -6.28 9.63 -17.98
N LYS A 179 -6.95 9.39 -19.13
CA LYS A 179 -7.95 8.34 -19.27
C LYS A 179 -7.43 6.96 -18.88
N GLY A 180 -6.23 6.59 -19.33
CA GLY A 180 -5.67 5.27 -19.04
C GLY A 180 -5.54 4.97 -17.56
N ILE A 181 -5.04 5.94 -16.77
CA ILE A 181 -4.91 5.77 -15.32
C ILE A 181 -6.27 5.86 -14.61
N LEU A 182 -7.23 6.63 -15.12
CA LEU A 182 -8.59 6.70 -14.58
C LEU A 182 -9.33 5.37 -14.79
N ASP A 183 -9.32 4.82 -16.00
CA ASP A 183 -9.93 3.52 -16.32
C ASP A 183 -9.25 2.38 -15.53
N TYR A 184 -7.93 2.45 -15.34
CA TYR A 184 -7.20 1.50 -14.49
C TYR A 184 -7.66 1.61 -13.03
N ALA A 185 -7.74 2.82 -12.50
CA ALA A 185 -8.15 3.06 -11.12
C ALA A 185 -9.54 2.48 -10.83
N GLU A 186 -10.52 2.70 -11.72
CA GLU A 186 -11.86 2.13 -11.59
C GLU A 186 -11.81 0.60 -11.49
N ARG A 187 -11.08 -0.07 -12.39
CA ARG A 187 -10.92 -1.54 -12.35
C ARG A 187 -10.28 -2.04 -11.05
N MET A 188 -9.29 -1.30 -10.53
CA MET A 188 -8.64 -1.68 -9.25
C MET A 188 -9.58 -1.51 -8.08
N PHE A 189 -10.37 -0.45 -8.05
CA PHE A 189 -11.31 -0.14 -6.96
C PHE A 189 -12.50 -1.10 -6.89
N GLU A 190 -12.88 -1.69 -8.02
CA GLU A 190 -13.92 -2.73 -8.09
C GLU A 190 -13.42 -4.13 -7.70
N ARG A 191 -12.09 -4.32 -7.61
CA ARG A 191 -11.50 -5.61 -7.24
C ARG A 191 -11.88 -6.00 -5.82
N GLU A 192 -12.34 -7.23 -5.63
CA GLU A 192 -12.82 -7.72 -4.33
C GLU A 192 -11.77 -7.55 -3.22
N SER A 193 -10.51 -7.89 -3.50
CA SER A 193 -9.41 -7.73 -2.55
C SER A 193 -9.18 -6.28 -2.15
N PHE A 194 -9.34 -5.34 -3.08
CA PHE A 194 -9.24 -3.92 -2.80
C PHE A 194 -10.41 -3.46 -1.91
N VAL A 195 -11.64 -3.80 -2.27
CA VAL A 195 -12.84 -3.44 -1.50
C VAL A 195 -12.78 -3.99 -0.07
N ASN A 196 -12.32 -5.25 0.09
CA ASN A 196 -12.18 -5.90 1.39
C ASN A 196 -11.04 -5.35 2.23
N SER A 197 -10.06 -4.67 1.62
CA SER A 197 -8.93 -4.06 2.33
C SER A 197 -9.24 -2.70 2.95
N LEU A 198 -10.33 -2.04 2.49
CA LEU A 198 -10.71 -0.70 2.93
C LEU A 198 -11.26 -0.68 4.35
N THR A 199 -10.73 0.22 5.16
CA THR A 199 -11.33 0.59 6.46
C THR A 199 -12.54 1.53 6.26
N GLU A 200 -13.32 1.78 7.31
CA GLU A 200 -14.41 2.76 7.27
C GLU A 200 -13.87 4.16 6.92
N MET A 201 -12.77 4.58 7.55
CA MET A 201 -12.14 5.87 7.26
C MET A 201 -11.69 6.00 5.81
N GLU A 202 -11.13 4.95 5.23
CA GLU A 202 -10.71 4.97 3.84
C GLU A 202 -11.89 4.99 2.86
N ARG A 203 -13.01 4.39 3.21
CA ARG A 203 -14.26 4.47 2.40
C ARG A 203 -14.81 5.90 2.34
N GLU A 204 -14.60 6.69 3.38
CA GLU A 204 -15.03 8.10 3.44
C GLU A 204 -14.12 9.06 2.66
N MET A 205 -12.95 8.59 2.20
CA MET A 205 -12.01 9.41 1.42
C MET A 205 -12.49 9.69 -0.02
N ARG A 206 -13.57 8.99 -0.47
CA ARG A 206 -13.99 9.06 -1.87
C ARG A 206 -15.51 9.05 -2.05
#